data_030564ce96b8d74892b99ce797ec9012
#
_entry.id   030564ce96b8d74892b99ce797ec9012
#
_cell.length_a   1.000
_cell.length_b   1.000
_cell.length_c   1.000
_cell.angle_alpha   90.00
_cell.angle_beta   90.00
_cell.angle_gamma   90.00
#
_symmetry.space_group_name_H-M   'P 1'
#
loop_
_entity.id
_entity.type
_entity.pdbx_description
1 polymer ?
#
loop_
_entity_poly.entity_id
_entity_poly.type
_entity_poly.pdbx_seq_one_letter_code
_entity_poly.pdbx_strand_id
1 'polypeptide(L)'
;MKRILTAAQMKQADRNTIETMGVPSLVLMERAALSCVEELQNGTWDTGKVLAVCGPGNNGGDGAAIARILKTKGVDAELFCLGNPEKYSEGMRAQKKIAENYGVREVKNPDFREYTVIIDAIFGIGVSRPLAGEYRRAVEAICASGVPVLAVDIPSGIHTDTGEVLDAAVKARATVTFACAKPGLLFDPGKRYAGEVLVRDIGIGFDAGEEETPWYGSVEKEDLDRFLTRTPMGNKGTFGKVLVLVGSGAMCGAAVLCARAVLASGAGMVKVVTEERNRTPLFCALPEAMADFWKEDEPLPEEALLQDLAWADAVVAGPGLSKSRTAKELLVFTVQHTEVPLVLDADALNLIAEDAEILSGCRAEKILTPHVGELARLLHMTIAECQRDPAGSAGRAAEKYQACCVRKDSVTVTAEEGREQYYINTSGSSALATAGSGDVLAGITGAFAAKRQCEKNEKKISLAKTAALAAYAHGKAGEAAEEKSSASYVTASEIIRGLQSI
;
A
#
# COMPACT_ATOMS: atom_id res chain seq x y z
N MET A 1 -2.26 -11.83 -6.45
CA MET A 1 -2.89 -10.50 -6.31
C MET A 1 -4.13 -10.64 -5.45
N LYS A 2 -4.25 -9.84 -4.37
CA LYS A 2 -5.42 -9.86 -3.46
C LYS A 2 -6.32 -8.67 -3.74
N ARG A 3 -7.64 -8.89 -3.67
CA ARG A 3 -8.64 -7.82 -3.74
C ARG A 3 -8.71 -7.07 -2.40
N ILE A 4 -8.99 -5.78 -2.48
CA ILE A 4 -9.30 -4.90 -1.35
C ILE A 4 -10.63 -4.26 -1.69
N LEU A 5 -11.63 -4.37 -0.81
CA LEU A 5 -13.00 -3.98 -1.12
C LEU A 5 -13.46 -2.81 -0.24
N THR A 6 -14.16 -1.86 -0.87
CA THR A 6 -14.87 -0.79 -0.16
C THR A 6 -16.04 -1.34 0.66
N ALA A 7 -16.58 -0.53 1.58
CA ALA A 7 -17.75 -0.89 2.36
C ALA A 7 -18.96 -1.25 1.46
N ALA A 8 -19.13 -0.53 0.35
CA ALA A 8 -20.23 -0.78 -0.60
C ALA A 8 -20.05 -2.13 -1.30
N GLN A 9 -18.85 -2.41 -1.81
CA GLN A 9 -18.50 -3.65 -2.48
C GLN A 9 -18.59 -4.86 -1.54
N MET A 10 -18.12 -4.73 -0.29
CA MET A 10 -18.27 -5.78 0.71
C MET A 10 -19.75 -6.09 1.01
N LYS A 11 -20.58 -5.05 1.18
CA LYS A 11 -22.04 -5.24 1.39
C LYS A 11 -22.69 -5.92 0.20
N GLN A 12 -22.25 -5.63 -1.01
CA GLN A 12 -22.79 -6.27 -2.22
C GLN A 12 -22.35 -7.74 -2.29
N ALA A 13 -21.09 -8.05 -2.01
CA ALA A 13 -20.59 -9.42 -1.98
C ALA A 13 -21.28 -10.27 -0.90
N ASP A 14 -21.49 -9.69 0.30
CA ASP A 14 -22.23 -10.34 1.39
C ASP A 14 -23.69 -10.62 0.98
N ARG A 15 -24.38 -9.61 0.42
CA ARG A 15 -25.76 -9.77 -0.09
C ARG A 15 -25.83 -10.84 -1.17
N ASN A 16 -24.93 -10.83 -2.15
CA ASN A 16 -24.91 -11.82 -3.22
C ASN A 16 -24.71 -13.24 -2.65
N THR A 17 -23.83 -13.40 -1.68
CA THR A 17 -23.60 -14.68 -1.00
C THR A 17 -24.85 -15.18 -0.28
N ILE A 18 -25.59 -14.29 0.38
CA ILE A 18 -26.79 -14.64 1.14
C ILE A 18 -27.98 -14.87 0.20
N GLU A 19 -28.29 -13.92 -0.69
CA GLU A 19 -29.52 -13.91 -1.45
C GLU A 19 -29.43 -14.74 -2.74
N THR A 20 -28.26 -14.75 -3.41
CA THR A 20 -28.07 -15.45 -4.70
C THR A 20 -27.50 -16.84 -4.50
N MET A 21 -26.43 -16.97 -3.71
CA MET A 21 -25.77 -18.27 -3.46
C MET A 21 -26.47 -19.08 -2.34
N GLY A 22 -27.37 -18.43 -1.57
CA GLY A 22 -28.22 -19.10 -0.58
C GLY A 22 -27.50 -19.48 0.73
N VAL A 23 -26.36 -18.87 1.06
CA VAL A 23 -25.66 -19.10 2.33
C VAL A 23 -26.35 -18.31 3.44
N PRO A 24 -26.96 -18.93 4.48
CA PRO A 24 -27.60 -18.19 5.55
C PRO A 24 -26.64 -17.23 6.27
N SER A 25 -27.08 -15.99 6.56
CA SER A 25 -26.27 -14.98 7.24
C SER A 25 -25.66 -15.48 8.58
N LEU A 26 -26.42 -16.30 9.33
CA LEU A 26 -25.92 -16.89 10.58
C LEU A 26 -24.75 -17.88 10.35
N VAL A 27 -24.64 -18.50 9.18
CA VAL A 27 -23.49 -19.36 8.84
C VAL A 27 -22.24 -18.52 8.63
N LEU A 28 -22.36 -17.39 7.91
CA LEU A 28 -21.25 -16.45 7.72
C LEU A 28 -20.80 -15.87 9.06
N MET A 29 -21.75 -15.47 9.91
CA MET A 29 -21.48 -14.94 11.26
C MET A 29 -20.78 -15.97 12.15
N GLU A 30 -21.18 -17.24 12.10
CA GLU A 30 -20.51 -18.31 12.85
C GLU A 30 -19.07 -18.51 12.38
N ARG A 31 -18.82 -18.49 11.06
CA ARG A 31 -17.46 -18.60 10.51
C ARG A 31 -16.59 -17.39 10.87
N ALA A 32 -17.16 -16.20 10.85
CA ALA A 32 -16.48 -14.97 11.30
C ALA A 32 -16.07 -15.09 12.78
N ALA A 33 -17.00 -15.52 13.64
CA ALA A 33 -16.73 -15.71 15.05
C ALA A 33 -15.66 -16.78 15.31
N LEU A 34 -15.71 -17.92 14.60
CA LEU A 34 -14.70 -18.98 14.71
C LEU A 34 -13.30 -18.46 14.33
N SER A 35 -13.18 -17.67 13.26
CA SER A 35 -11.90 -17.09 12.84
C SER A 35 -11.30 -16.14 13.90
N CYS A 36 -12.14 -15.36 14.58
CA CYS A 36 -11.70 -14.53 15.71
C CYS A 36 -11.27 -15.38 16.92
N VAL A 37 -11.99 -16.44 17.22
CA VAL A 37 -11.65 -17.36 18.33
C VAL A 37 -10.35 -18.10 18.03
N GLU A 38 -10.11 -18.54 16.79
CA GLU A 38 -8.84 -19.14 16.38
C GLU A 38 -7.67 -18.19 16.63
N GLU A 39 -7.83 -16.91 16.29
CA GLU A 39 -6.81 -15.89 16.57
C GLU A 39 -6.57 -15.71 18.06
N LEU A 40 -7.62 -15.62 18.87
CA LEU A 40 -7.50 -15.49 20.32
C LEU A 40 -6.84 -16.70 20.99
N GLN A 41 -6.91 -17.87 20.38
CA GLN A 41 -6.37 -19.13 20.91
C GLN A 41 -5.01 -19.53 20.32
N ASN A 42 -4.38 -18.68 19.50
CA ASN A 42 -3.06 -18.96 18.89
C ASN A 42 -1.88 -18.90 19.88
N GLY A 43 -2.14 -18.63 21.16
CA GLY A 43 -1.14 -18.55 22.23
C GLY A 43 -0.52 -17.18 22.44
N THR A 44 -0.88 -16.16 21.64
CA THR A 44 -0.36 -14.79 21.77
C THR A 44 -1.23 -13.88 22.63
N TRP A 45 -2.45 -14.34 22.98
CA TRP A 45 -3.44 -13.61 23.75
C TRP A 45 -3.67 -14.25 25.12
N ASP A 46 -3.76 -13.40 26.16
CA ASP A 46 -4.24 -13.83 27.48
C ASP A 46 -5.76 -13.84 27.49
N THR A 47 -6.37 -15.02 27.41
CA THR A 47 -7.82 -15.19 27.40
C THR A 47 -8.39 -15.57 28.77
N GLY A 48 -7.75 -15.19 29.87
CA GLY A 48 -8.20 -15.50 31.23
C GLY A 48 -9.59 -14.95 31.56
N LYS A 49 -9.87 -13.69 31.15
CA LYS A 49 -11.21 -13.07 31.27
C LYS A 49 -11.46 -12.16 30.08
N VAL A 50 -12.47 -12.46 29.26
CA VAL A 50 -12.74 -11.79 27.99
C VAL A 50 -14.06 -11.03 28.03
N LEU A 51 -14.05 -9.77 27.55
CA LEU A 51 -15.26 -8.97 27.36
C LEU A 51 -15.54 -8.73 25.89
N ALA A 52 -16.68 -9.18 25.37
CA ALA A 52 -17.15 -8.79 24.05
C ALA A 52 -18.08 -7.56 24.16
N VAL A 53 -17.65 -6.45 23.57
CA VAL A 53 -18.44 -5.20 23.51
C VAL A 53 -19.18 -5.18 22.19
N CYS A 54 -20.49 -5.37 22.26
CA CYS A 54 -21.35 -5.63 21.12
C CYS A 54 -22.23 -4.44 20.79
N GLY A 55 -22.22 -4.00 19.53
CA GLY A 55 -23.16 -3.00 19.02
C GLY A 55 -24.48 -3.59 18.54
N PRO A 56 -25.39 -2.76 18.02
CA PRO A 56 -26.74 -3.22 17.64
C PRO A 56 -26.82 -3.96 16.31
N GLY A 57 -25.76 -3.91 15.49
CA GLY A 57 -25.70 -4.50 14.16
C GLY A 57 -25.21 -5.93 14.13
N ASN A 58 -24.97 -6.47 12.93
CA ASN A 58 -24.45 -7.83 12.73
C ASN A 58 -23.07 -8.02 13.34
N ASN A 59 -22.22 -6.99 13.35
CA ASN A 59 -20.91 -7.03 14.02
C ASN A 59 -21.05 -7.34 15.53
N GLY A 60 -22.07 -6.77 16.18
CA GLY A 60 -22.42 -7.15 17.57
C GLY A 60 -22.85 -8.61 17.69
N GLY A 61 -23.51 -9.14 16.66
CA GLY A 61 -23.83 -10.57 16.57
C GLY A 61 -22.58 -11.45 16.49
N ASP A 62 -21.57 -11.04 15.70
CA ASP A 62 -20.28 -11.72 15.66
C ASP A 62 -19.63 -11.73 17.04
N GLY A 63 -19.64 -10.59 17.76
CA GLY A 63 -19.13 -10.49 19.13
C GLY A 63 -19.84 -11.42 20.12
N ALA A 64 -21.17 -11.51 20.03
CA ALA A 64 -21.96 -12.41 20.86
C ALA A 64 -21.65 -13.89 20.56
N ALA A 65 -21.46 -14.24 19.29
CA ALA A 65 -21.04 -15.58 18.87
C ALA A 65 -19.64 -15.92 19.36
N ILE A 66 -18.69 -14.98 19.30
CA ILE A 66 -17.33 -15.15 19.81
C ILE A 66 -17.37 -15.46 21.32
N ALA A 67 -18.07 -14.65 22.12
CA ALA A 67 -18.18 -14.86 23.55
C ALA A 67 -18.80 -16.24 23.89
N ARG A 68 -19.82 -16.66 23.16
CA ARG A 68 -20.42 -17.99 23.29
C ARG A 68 -19.43 -19.11 22.97
N ILE A 69 -18.71 -19.01 21.86
CA ILE A 69 -17.74 -20.04 21.48
C ILE A 69 -16.61 -20.14 22.51
N LEU A 70 -16.10 -19.01 22.99
CA LEU A 70 -15.10 -18.97 24.06
C LEU A 70 -15.63 -19.64 25.34
N LYS A 71 -16.89 -19.38 25.71
CA LYS A 71 -17.54 -20.01 26.87
C LYS A 71 -17.60 -21.53 26.75
N THR A 72 -17.93 -22.05 25.56
CA THR A 72 -17.96 -23.52 25.35
C THR A 72 -16.58 -24.16 25.44
N LYS A 73 -15.51 -23.37 25.28
CA LYS A 73 -14.11 -23.78 25.42
C LYS A 73 -13.55 -23.55 26.82
N GLY A 74 -14.41 -23.16 27.80
CA GLY A 74 -14.04 -22.97 29.19
C GLY A 74 -13.44 -21.63 29.53
N VAL A 75 -13.45 -20.65 28.59
CA VAL A 75 -12.98 -19.30 28.82
C VAL A 75 -14.04 -18.50 29.60
N ASP A 76 -13.63 -17.66 30.57
CA ASP A 76 -14.53 -16.73 31.24
C ASP A 76 -14.82 -15.55 30.31
N ALA A 77 -15.96 -15.65 29.61
CA ALA A 77 -16.38 -14.67 28.62
C ALA A 77 -17.71 -14.02 29.00
N GLU A 78 -17.76 -12.69 28.87
CA GLU A 78 -18.91 -11.86 29.20
C GLU A 78 -19.28 -10.95 28.03
N LEU A 79 -20.53 -10.47 28.03
CA LEU A 79 -21.07 -9.54 27.04
C LEU A 79 -21.33 -8.17 27.65
N PHE A 80 -21.00 -7.10 26.91
CA PHE A 80 -21.47 -5.75 27.16
C PHE A 80 -22.17 -5.25 25.90
N CYS A 81 -23.50 -5.24 25.91
CA CYS A 81 -24.32 -4.87 24.75
C CYS A 81 -24.72 -3.40 24.83
N LEU A 82 -24.44 -2.65 23.77
CA LEU A 82 -24.74 -1.23 23.59
C LEU A 82 -25.98 -1.04 22.70
N GLY A 83 -26.65 0.08 22.88
CA GLY A 83 -27.80 0.46 22.07
C GLY A 83 -29.15 -0.05 22.61
N ASN A 84 -30.24 0.37 21.94
CA ASN A 84 -31.58 -0.07 22.28
C ASN A 84 -31.81 -1.48 21.73
N PRO A 85 -32.14 -2.49 22.56
CA PRO A 85 -32.43 -3.87 22.13
C PRO A 85 -33.50 -3.99 21.04
N GLU A 86 -34.48 -3.08 20.99
CA GLU A 86 -35.51 -3.07 19.94
C GLU A 86 -34.94 -2.79 18.56
N LYS A 87 -33.78 -2.12 18.47
CA LYS A 87 -33.07 -1.77 17.25
C LYS A 87 -31.98 -2.76 16.85
N TYR A 88 -31.82 -3.86 17.61
CA TYR A 88 -30.83 -4.88 17.26
C TYR A 88 -31.18 -5.54 15.93
N SER A 89 -30.17 -5.85 15.13
CA SER A 89 -30.35 -6.66 13.91
C SER A 89 -30.88 -8.05 14.28
N GLU A 90 -31.47 -8.74 13.32
CA GLU A 90 -31.93 -10.11 13.50
C GLU A 90 -30.79 -11.03 13.93
N GLY A 91 -29.62 -10.91 13.28
CA GLY A 91 -28.42 -11.66 13.63
C GLY A 91 -27.93 -11.40 15.05
N MET A 92 -27.89 -10.11 15.48
CA MET A 92 -27.51 -9.76 16.85
C MET A 92 -28.49 -10.33 17.87
N ARG A 93 -29.81 -10.22 17.65
CA ARG A 93 -30.81 -10.82 18.56
C ARG A 93 -30.67 -12.33 18.66
N ALA A 94 -30.46 -13.00 17.53
CA ALA A 94 -30.30 -14.46 17.50
C ALA A 94 -29.05 -14.90 18.26
N GLN A 95 -27.89 -14.33 17.97
CA GLN A 95 -26.62 -14.75 18.60
C GLN A 95 -26.58 -14.37 20.08
N LYS A 96 -27.12 -13.20 20.47
CA LYS A 96 -27.26 -12.83 21.89
C LYS A 96 -28.09 -13.85 22.64
N LYS A 97 -29.25 -14.26 22.08
CA LYS A 97 -30.12 -15.27 22.71
C LYS A 97 -29.43 -16.62 22.82
N ILE A 98 -28.67 -17.03 21.81
CA ILE A 98 -27.88 -18.27 21.89
C ILE A 98 -26.81 -18.16 22.98
N ALA A 99 -26.06 -17.03 23.03
CA ALA A 99 -25.04 -16.80 24.05
C ALA A 99 -25.62 -16.89 25.48
N GLU A 100 -26.79 -16.26 25.73
CA GLU A 100 -27.52 -16.37 27.01
C GLU A 100 -27.85 -17.83 27.36
N ASN A 101 -28.32 -18.60 26.39
CA ASN A 101 -28.66 -20.02 26.58
C ASN A 101 -27.42 -20.88 26.95
N TYR A 102 -26.24 -20.49 26.52
CA TYR A 102 -24.96 -21.11 26.88
C TYR A 102 -24.37 -20.54 28.18
N GLY A 103 -25.09 -19.67 28.89
CA GLY A 103 -24.69 -19.11 30.18
C GLY A 103 -23.63 -18.01 30.08
N VAL A 104 -23.51 -17.31 28.94
CA VAL A 104 -22.70 -16.10 28.84
C VAL A 104 -23.42 -14.97 29.56
N ARG A 105 -22.75 -14.34 30.54
CA ARG A 105 -23.32 -13.28 31.34
C ARG A 105 -23.24 -11.94 30.58
N GLU A 106 -24.35 -11.20 30.58
CA GLU A 106 -24.36 -9.80 30.16
C GLU A 106 -24.07 -8.89 31.37
N VAL A 107 -23.07 -8.02 31.24
CA VAL A 107 -22.73 -7.01 32.24
C VAL A 107 -23.22 -5.63 31.77
N LYS A 108 -23.63 -4.76 32.74
CA LYS A 108 -24.21 -3.46 32.39
C LYS A 108 -23.21 -2.31 32.44
N ASN A 109 -22.30 -2.33 33.41
CA ASN A 109 -21.29 -1.30 33.62
C ASN A 109 -19.95 -1.98 33.94
N PRO A 110 -19.23 -2.54 32.94
CA PRO A 110 -17.97 -3.22 33.19
C PRO A 110 -16.87 -2.25 33.59
N ASP A 111 -16.01 -2.60 34.54
CA ASP A 111 -14.69 -2.01 34.62
C ASP A 111 -13.81 -2.75 33.61
N PHE A 112 -13.50 -2.09 32.50
CA PHE A 112 -12.74 -2.68 31.41
C PHE A 112 -11.37 -3.20 31.85
N ARG A 113 -10.78 -2.67 32.92
CA ARG A 113 -9.47 -3.09 33.46
C ARG A 113 -9.47 -4.43 34.15
N GLU A 114 -10.65 -4.99 34.44
CA GLU A 114 -10.77 -6.35 35.01
C GLU A 114 -10.61 -7.46 33.99
N TYR A 115 -10.57 -7.11 32.70
CA TYR A 115 -10.48 -8.08 31.61
C TYR A 115 -9.04 -8.19 31.08
N THR A 116 -8.69 -9.34 30.55
CA THR A 116 -7.39 -9.60 29.93
C THR A 116 -7.40 -9.30 28.43
N VAL A 117 -8.59 -9.39 27.80
CA VAL A 117 -8.84 -9.05 26.39
C VAL A 117 -10.21 -8.42 26.25
N ILE A 118 -10.29 -7.40 25.40
CA ILE A 118 -11.56 -6.83 24.95
C ILE A 118 -11.74 -7.17 23.46
N ILE A 119 -12.94 -7.61 23.11
CA ILE A 119 -13.37 -7.81 21.72
C ILE A 119 -14.21 -6.61 21.33
N ASP A 120 -13.70 -5.80 20.40
CA ASP A 120 -14.45 -4.69 19.82
C ASP A 120 -15.33 -5.21 18.67
N ALA A 121 -16.59 -5.38 18.97
CA ALA A 121 -17.66 -5.76 18.06
C ALA A 121 -18.80 -4.71 18.05
N ILE A 122 -18.46 -3.42 18.29
CA ILE A 122 -19.47 -2.36 18.34
C ILE A 122 -19.94 -2.05 16.92
N PHE A 123 -19.00 -1.75 16.01
CA PHE A 123 -19.32 -1.42 14.63
C PHE A 123 -18.34 -2.09 13.65
N GLY A 124 -18.85 -2.60 12.53
CA GLY A 124 -18.07 -3.03 11.37
C GLY A 124 -18.13 -2.01 10.23
N ILE A 125 -18.10 -2.47 8.99
CA ILE A 125 -18.03 -1.66 7.74
C ILE A 125 -19.17 -0.65 7.52
N GLY A 126 -20.15 -0.53 8.42
CA GLY A 126 -21.34 0.28 8.23
C GLY A 126 -21.25 1.71 8.75
N VAL A 127 -20.18 2.11 9.41
CA VAL A 127 -20.07 3.42 10.08
C VAL A 127 -19.49 4.48 9.15
N SER A 128 -20.25 5.56 8.97
CA SER A 128 -19.87 6.71 8.12
C SER A 128 -20.10 8.06 8.81
N ARG A 129 -20.42 8.07 10.09
CA ARG A 129 -20.70 9.30 10.86
C ARG A 129 -20.00 9.27 12.21
N PRO A 130 -19.70 10.45 12.81
CA PRO A 130 -19.07 10.54 14.12
C PRO A 130 -19.78 9.73 15.19
N LEU A 131 -19.00 9.08 16.07
CA LEU A 131 -19.53 8.35 17.21
C LEU A 131 -20.12 9.33 18.24
N ALA A 132 -21.25 8.96 18.83
CA ALA A 132 -21.93 9.81 19.82
C ALA A 132 -22.47 8.99 20.99
N GLY A 133 -22.80 9.67 22.08
CA GLY A 133 -23.50 9.09 23.22
C GLY A 133 -22.74 7.95 23.89
N GLU A 134 -23.42 6.83 24.10
CA GLU A 134 -22.88 5.65 24.79
C GLU A 134 -21.76 4.97 24.00
N TYR A 135 -21.82 4.96 22.66
CA TYR A 135 -20.81 4.36 21.82
C TYR A 135 -19.46 5.07 21.94
N ARG A 136 -19.48 6.40 21.92
CA ARG A 136 -18.27 7.21 22.13
C ARG A 136 -17.67 6.95 23.52
N ARG A 137 -18.51 6.98 24.56
CA ARG A 137 -18.04 6.71 25.94
C ARG A 137 -17.44 5.30 26.07
N ALA A 138 -18.03 4.29 25.43
CA ALA A 138 -17.51 2.93 25.44
C ALA A 138 -16.14 2.86 24.76
N VAL A 139 -15.98 3.47 23.58
CA VAL A 139 -14.71 3.52 22.85
C VAL A 139 -13.62 4.24 23.66
N GLU A 140 -13.94 5.40 24.26
CA GLU A 140 -13.02 6.15 25.13
C GLU A 140 -12.60 5.32 26.36
N ALA A 141 -13.54 4.61 26.99
CA ALA A 141 -13.27 3.75 28.13
C ALA A 141 -12.43 2.50 27.78
N ILE A 142 -12.69 1.88 26.63
CA ILE A 142 -11.85 0.80 26.09
C ILE A 142 -10.42 1.28 25.91
N CYS A 143 -10.22 2.41 25.25
CA CYS A 143 -8.88 2.97 25.02
C CYS A 143 -8.18 3.35 26.33
N ALA A 144 -8.89 3.91 27.30
CA ALA A 144 -8.36 4.29 28.60
C ALA A 144 -8.01 3.10 29.52
N SER A 145 -8.56 1.91 29.25
CA SER A 145 -8.30 0.70 30.04
C SER A 145 -6.88 0.17 29.88
N GLY A 146 -6.26 0.38 28.69
CA GLY A 146 -4.97 -0.19 28.33
C GLY A 146 -5.00 -1.71 28.08
N VAL A 147 -6.17 -2.33 28.12
CA VAL A 147 -6.36 -3.76 27.85
C VAL A 147 -6.19 -4.03 26.34
N PRO A 148 -5.50 -5.11 25.93
CA PRO A 148 -5.40 -5.50 24.51
C PRO A 148 -6.76 -5.70 23.87
N VAL A 149 -6.95 -5.16 22.66
CA VAL A 149 -8.21 -5.24 21.93
C VAL A 149 -8.05 -6.04 20.66
N LEU A 150 -8.95 -7.00 20.42
CA LEU A 150 -9.19 -7.61 19.11
C LEU A 150 -10.40 -6.92 18.48
N ALA A 151 -10.21 -6.25 17.35
CA ALA A 151 -11.30 -5.66 16.59
C ALA A 151 -11.89 -6.68 15.60
N VAL A 152 -13.22 -6.70 15.55
CA VAL A 152 -13.99 -7.53 14.62
C VAL A 152 -14.31 -6.72 13.39
N ASP A 153 -13.78 -7.13 12.26
CA ASP A 153 -13.90 -6.56 10.92
C ASP A 153 -13.20 -5.21 10.73
N ILE A 154 -13.55 -4.17 11.48
CA ILE A 154 -12.96 -2.82 11.48
C ILE A 154 -12.93 -2.31 12.92
N PRO A 155 -11.85 -1.65 13.40
CA PRO A 155 -11.89 -0.97 14.67
C PRO A 155 -13.01 0.07 14.72
N SER A 156 -13.84 0.00 15.75
CA SER A 156 -14.99 0.88 15.87
C SER A 156 -14.56 2.35 15.92
N GLY A 157 -15.14 3.16 15.03
CA GLY A 157 -14.80 4.55 14.84
C GLY A 157 -13.82 4.85 13.69
N ILE A 158 -13.36 3.84 12.96
CA ILE A 158 -12.60 4.01 11.73
C ILE A 158 -13.52 3.94 10.51
N HIS A 159 -13.40 4.91 9.60
CA HIS A 159 -14.11 4.89 8.33
C HIS A 159 -13.53 3.82 7.40
N THR A 160 -14.38 2.93 6.91
CA THR A 160 -13.98 1.72 6.16
C THR A 160 -13.17 2.00 4.90
N ASP A 161 -13.48 3.07 4.17
CA ASP A 161 -12.88 3.34 2.85
C ASP A 161 -11.73 4.34 2.94
N THR A 162 -11.76 5.28 3.90
CA THR A 162 -10.76 6.35 4.00
C THR A 162 -9.75 6.17 5.13
N GLY A 163 -10.08 5.38 6.15
CA GLY A 163 -9.27 5.25 7.36
C GLY A 163 -9.38 6.44 8.31
N GLU A 164 -10.24 7.42 8.04
CA GLU A 164 -10.46 8.57 8.94
C GLU A 164 -11.01 8.11 10.29
N VAL A 165 -10.56 8.77 11.36
CA VAL A 165 -11.13 8.62 12.70
C VAL A 165 -12.41 9.43 12.79
N LEU A 166 -13.51 8.76 13.06
CA LEU A 166 -14.84 9.34 13.18
C LEU A 166 -15.08 9.85 14.62
N ASP A 167 -14.36 10.89 15.02
CA ASP A 167 -14.33 11.53 16.34
C ASP A 167 -13.52 10.73 17.39
N ALA A 168 -13.86 9.47 17.63
CA ALA A 168 -13.12 8.54 18.48
C ALA A 168 -13.04 7.17 17.82
N ALA A 169 -11.96 6.44 18.05
CA ALA A 169 -11.80 5.08 17.52
C ALA A 169 -11.07 4.15 18.48
N VAL A 170 -11.42 2.89 18.47
CA VAL A 170 -10.73 1.84 19.20
C VAL A 170 -9.35 1.61 18.61
N LYS A 171 -8.31 1.59 19.46
CA LYS A 171 -6.97 1.20 19.08
C LYS A 171 -6.79 -0.30 19.33
N ALA A 172 -6.87 -1.09 18.28
CA ALA A 172 -6.73 -2.54 18.35
C ALA A 172 -5.26 -2.97 18.38
N ARG A 173 -4.98 -4.10 19.03
CA ARG A 173 -3.73 -4.85 18.89
C ARG A 173 -3.73 -5.62 17.57
N ALA A 174 -4.89 -6.20 17.23
CA ALA A 174 -5.11 -6.83 15.94
C ALA A 174 -6.57 -6.65 15.50
N THR A 175 -6.78 -6.70 14.19
CA THR A 175 -8.09 -6.67 13.54
C THR A 175 -8.27 -7.92 12.70
N VAL A 176 -9.26 -8.74 13.01
CA VAL A 176 -9.69 -9.85 12.15
C VAL A 176 -10.76 -9.32 11.21
N THR A 177 -10.43 -9.21 9.94
CA THR A 177 -11.32 -8.71 8.90
C THR A 177 -11.69 -9.82 7.92
N PHE A 178 -12.90 -9.78 7.37
CA PHE A 178 -13.48 -10.91 6.66
C PHE A 178 -13.41 -10.75 5.14
N ALA A 179 -13.13 -11.86 4.46
CA ALA A 179 -13.05 -12.04 3.02
C ALA A 179 -11.94 -11.23 2.33
N CYS A 180 -11.93 -9.90 2.49
CA CYS A 180 -10.91 -9.01 1.93
C CYS A 180 -10.51 -7.94 2.94
N ALA A 181 -9.30 -7.39 2.79
CA ALA A 181 -8.94 -6.15 3.47
C ALA A 181 -9.81 -4.99 2.97
N LYS A 182 -9.94 -3.95 3.78
CA LYS A 182 -10.65 -2.72 3.45
C LYS A 182 -9.64 -1.57 3.35
N PRO A 183 -9.85 -0.58 2.45
CA PRO A 183 -8.90 0.53 2.30
C PRO A 183 -8.58 1.24 3.61
N GLY A 184 -9.59 1.44 4.46
CA GLY A 184 -9.44 2.13 5.75
C GLY A 184 -8.60 1.39 6.79
N LEU A 185 -8.36 0.09 6.63
CA LEU A 185 -7.42 -0.67 7.46
C LEU A 185 -5.96 -0.48 6.99
N LEU A 186 -5.78 0.00 5.76
CA LEU A 186 -4.48 0.13 5.12
C LEU A 186 -4.00 1.60 5.07
N PHE A 187 -4.92 2.57 4.99
CA PHE A 187 -4.59 3.99 4.97
C PHE A 187 -4.45 4.57 6.39
N ASP A 188 -3.53 5.53 6.56
CA ASP A 188 -3.46 6.34 7.76
C ASP A 188 -4.64 7.33 7.84
N PRO A 189 -5.17 7.59 9.03
CA PRO A 189 -4.75 7.08 10.34
C PRO A 189 -5.26 5.67 10.69
N GLY A 190 -6.22 5.10 9.97
CA GLY A 190 -6.87 3.82 10.27
C GLY A 190 -5.88 2.67 10.48
N LYS A 191 -4.82 2.60 9.66
CA LYS A 191 -3.73 1.61 9.79
C LYS A 191 -3.14 1.57 11.21
N ARG A 192 -2.97 2.74 11.84
CA ARG A 192 -2.40 2.83 13.22
C ARG A 192 -3.37 2.37 14.28
N TYR A 193 -4.68 2.37 13.98
CA TYR A 193 -5.72 1.88 14.88
C TYR A 193 -6.01 0.39 14.69
N ALA A 194 -5.77 -0.14 13.49
CA ALA A 194 -6.07 -1.52 13.13
C ALA A 194 -5.14 -2.55 13.80
N GLY A 195 -3.92 -2.15 14.15
CA GLY A 195 -2.88 -3.09 14.59
C GLY A 195 -2.53 -4.09 13.50
N GLU A 196 -2.31 -5.34 13.85
CA GLU A 196 -2.10 -6.41 12.87
C GLU A 196 -3.41 -6.73 12.15
N VAL A 197 -3.43 -6.64 10.82
CA VAL A 197 -4.62 -6.89 10.00
C VAL A 197 -4.61 -8.33 9.49
N LEU A 198 -5.55 -9.14 9.97
CA LEU A 198 -5.69 -10.54 9.67
C LEU A 198 -6.93 -10.79 8.80
N VAL A 199 -6.72 -11.01 7.51
CA VAL A 199 -7.81 -11.32 6.57
C VAL A 199 -8.17 -12.80 6.70
N ARG A 200 -9.44 -13.11 6.97
CA ARG A 200 -9.96 -14.47 7.12
C ARG A 200 -11.06 -14.76 6.10
N ASP A 201 -10.97 -15.91 5.45
CA ASP A 201 -12.02 -16.41 4.57
C ASP A 201 -13.18 -16.97 5.40
N ILE A 202 -14.35 -16.37 5.23
CA ILE A 202 -15.60 -16.83 5.85
C ILE A 202 -16.58 -17.45 4.86
N GLY A 203 -16.17 -17.58 3.57
CA GLY A 203 -16.98 -18.16 2.51
C GLY A 203 -17.87 -17.17 1.77
N ILE A 204 -17.46 -15.90 1.73
CA ILE A 204 -18.10 -14.93 0.84
C ILE A 204 -17.68 -15.21 -0.59
N GLY A 205 -18.66 -15.40 -1.46
CA GLY A 205 -18.47 -15.61 -2.89
C GLY A 205 -18.30 -14.28 -3.63
N PHE A 206 -17.33 -14.23 -4.52
CA PHE A 206 -17.15 -13.10 -5.43
C PHE A 206 -17.52 -13.53 -6.84
N ASP A 207 -18.33 -12.75 -7.52
CA ASP A 207 -18.59 -12.96 -8.94
C ASP A 207 -17.31 -12.71 -9.75
N ALA A 208 -16.97 -13.66 -10.61
CA ALA A 208 -15.72 -13.62 -11.38
C ALA A 208 -15.78 -12.65 -12.59
N GLY A 209 -16.89 -11.94 -12.79
CA GLY A 209 -17.23 -11.26 -14.05
C GLY A 209 -17.30 -9.73 -14.03
N GLU A 210 -17.41 -9.08 -12.91
CA GLU A 210 -17.53 -7.61 -12.88
C GLU A 210 -16.38 -7.00 -12.08
N GLU A 211 -15.52 -6.24 -12.75
CA GLU A 211 -14.59 -5.32 -12.11
C GLU A 211 -15.42 -4.11 -11.63
N GLU A 212 -15.93 -4.18 -10.39
CA GLU A 212 -16.56 -3.03 -9.76
C GLU A 212 -15.56 -1.89 -9.60
N THR A 213 -15.94 -0.68 -9.99
CA THR A 213 -15.14 0.55 -9.82
C THR A 213 -15.58 1.34 -8.59
N PRO A 214 -14.65 1.97 -7.85
CA PRO A 214 -13.20 1.87 -8.01
C PRO A 214 -12.66 0.49 -7.58
N TRP A 215 -11.73 -0.06 -8.35
CA TRP A 215 -11.09 -1.32 -8.02
C TRP A 215 -9.83 -1.08 -7.20
N TYR A 216 -9.70 -1.80 -6.07
CA TYR A 216 -8.49 -1.80 -5.26
C TYR A 216 -7.91 -3.20 -5.18
N GLY A 217 -6.57 -3.29 -5.25
CA GLY A 217 -5.87 -4.56 -5.07
C GLY A 217 -4.46 -4.39 -4.56
N SER A 218 -3.87 -5.47 -4.10
CA SER A 218 -2.44 -5.55 -3.78
C SER A 218 -1.77 -6.61 -4.63
N VAL A 219 -0.51 -6.36 -5.02
CA VAL A 219 0.36 -7.38 -5.59
C VAL A 219 0.95 -8.20 -4.44
N GLU A 220 1.21 -9.48 -4.73
CA GLU A 220 1.73 -10.44 -3.76
C GLU A 220 3.04 -11.04 -4.27
N LYS A 221 3.69 -11.83 -3.40
CA LYS A 221 4.97 -12.48 -3.74
C LYS A 221 4.89 -13.30 -5.03
N GLU A 222 3.82 -14.06 -5.21
CA GLU A 222 3.62 -14.90 -6.40
C GLU A 222 3.49 -14.07 -7.69
N ASP A 223 2.95 -12.86 -7.63
CA ASP A 223 2.92 -11.92 -8.76
C ASP A 223 4.34 -11.45 -9.10
N LEU A 224 5.13 -11.11 -8.07
CA LEU A 224 6.52 -10.69 -8.23
C LEU A 224 7.40 -11.83 -8.76
N ASP A 225 7.31 -13.03 -8.18
CA ASP A 225 8.08 -14.21 -8.59
C ASP A 225 7.81 -14.52 -10.07
N ARG A 226 6.54 -14.49 -10.48
CA ARG A 226 6.15 -14.69 -11.89
C ARG A 226 6.73 -13.61 -12.80
N PHE A 227 6.69 -12.35 -12.36
CA PHE A 227 7.24 -11.25 -13.12
C PHE A 227 8.77 -11.33 -13.23
N LEU A 228 9.47 -11.71 -12.16
CA LEU A 228 10.94 -11.78 -12.12
C LEU A 228 11.52 -13.02 -12.82
N THR A 229 10.71 -14.00 -13.19
CA THR A 229 11.18 -15.21 -13.87
C THR A 229 12.03 -14.87 -15.11
N ARG A 230 13.25 -15.40 -15.17
CA ARG A 230 14.17 -15.23 -16.30
C ARG A 230 14.11 -16.41 -17.25
N THR A 231 14.16 -16.14 -18.56
CA THR A 231 14.32 -17.18 -19.57
C THR A 231 15.77 -17.69 -19.56
N PRO A 232 15.99 -19.03 -19.52
CA PRO A 232 17.35 -19.59 -19.49
C PRO A 232 18.22 -19.22 -20.71
N MET A 233 17.60 -18.92 -21.85
CA MET A 233 18.28 -18.58 -23.10
C MET A 233 18.48 -17.07 -23.30
N GLY A 234 18.26 -16.25 -22.27
CA GLY A 234 18.40 -14.80 -22.34
C GLY A 234 19.86 -14.34 -22.32
N ASN A 235 20.13 -13.20 -22.93
CA ASN A 235 21.39 -12.46 -22.83
C ASN A 235 21.14 -11.09 -22.16
N LYS A 236 22.21 -10.33 -21.87
CA LYS A 236 22.09 -9.03 -21.20
C LYS A 236 21.13 -8.06 -21.89
N GLY A 237 21.01 -8.08 -23.21
CA GLY A 237 20.05 -7.25 -23.95
C GLY A 237 18.59 -7.70 -23.79
N THR A 238 18.35 -8.99 -23.48
CA THR A 238 17.00 -9.54 -23.27
C THR A 238 16.38 -9.06 -21.96
N PHE A 239 17.19 -8.71 -20.97
CA PHE A 239 16.73 -8.38 -19.64
C PHE A 239 16.55 -6.87 -19.39
N GLY A 240 16.58 -6.07 -20.48
CA GLY A 240 16.31 -4.66 -20.48
C GLY A 240 17.56 -3.79 -20.31
N LYS A 241 17.54 -2.67 -21.03
CA LYS A 241 18.55 -1.62 -21.04
C LYS A 241 17.93 -0.37 -20.44
N VAL A 242 18.49 0.13 -19.35
CA VAL A 242 17.95 1.31 -18.66
C VAL A 242 18.92 2.47 -18.81
N LEU A 243 18.43 3.58 -19.33
CA LEU A 243 19.13 4.86 -19.31
C LEU A 243 18.68 5.62 -18.07
N VAL A 244 19.63 6.14 -17.28
CA VAL A 244 19.31 6.94 -16.09
C VAL A 244 19.95 8.32 -16.19
N LEU A 245 19.14 9.38 -16.18
CA LEU A 245 19.56 10.79 -16.17
C LEU A 245 19.47 11.31 -14.74
N VAL A 246 20.58 11.25 -14.02
CA VAL A 246 20.63 11.34 -12.57
C VAL A 246 21.92 11.98 -12.08
N GLY A 247 21.88 12.61 -10.93
CA GLY A 247 23.07 13.12 -10.25
C GLY A 247 23.61 14.43 -10.87
N SER A 248 23.64 15.45 -10.04
CA SER A 248 24.40 16.68 -10.25
C SER A 248 25.74 16.61 -9.50
N GLY A 249 26.60 17.59 -9.65
CA GLY A 249 27.91 17.62 -9.00
C GLY A 249 27.88 17.58 -7.47
N ALA A 250 26.73 17.89 -6.86
CA ALA A 250 26.51 17.78 -5.42
C ALA A 250 25.83 16.49 -5.00
N MET A 251 25.26 15.71 -5.95
CA MET A 251 24.37 14.56 -5.66
C MET A 251 24.77 13.30 -6.43
N CYS A 252 26.08 13.00 -6.49
CA CYS A 252 26.59 11.78 -7.10
C CYS A 252 26.02 10.51 -6.45
N GLY A 253 25.73 10.54 -5.15
CA GLY A 253 25.15 9.40 -4.41
C GLY A 253 23.84 8.93 -5.01
N ALA A 254 22.96 9.84 -5.43
CA ALA A 254 21.68 9.51 -6.08
C ALA A 254 21.90 8.76 -7.40
N ALA A 255 22.89 9.17 -8.20
CA ALA A 255 23.26 8.49 -9.45
C ALA A 255 23.71 7.04 -9.19
N VAL A 256 24.58 6.84 -8.18
CA VAL A 256 25.09 5.53 -7.82
C VAL A 256 23.96 4.63 -7.28
N LEU A 257 23.12 5.14 -6.39
CA LEU A 257 22.03 4.37 -5.79
C LEU A 257 20.98 3.96 -6.82
N CYS A 258 20.55 4.90 -7.67
CA CYS A 258 19.58 4.62 -8.73
C CYS A 258 20.12 3.57 -9.72
N ALA A 259 21.33 3.77 -10.26
CA ALA A 259 21.93 2.87 -11.24
C ALA A 259 22.22 1.47 -10.64
N ARG A 260 22.68 1.41 -9.38
CA ARG A 260 22.88 0.15 -8.69
C ARG A 260 21.57 -0.60 -8.46
N ALA A 261 20.49 0.13 -8.10
CA ALA A 261 19.16 -0.44 -7.96
C ALA A 261 18.63 -1.01 -9.27
N VAL A 262 18.88 -0.35 -10.41
CA VAL A 262 18.56 -0.87 -11.75
C VAL A 262 19.18 -2.26 -11.94
N LEU A 263 20.51 -2.39 -11.72
CA LEU A 263 21.19 -3.67 -11.91
C LEU A 263 20.74 -4.73 -10.90
N ALA A 264 20.60 -4.35 -9.63
CA ALA A 264 20.14 -5.26 -8.58
C ALA A 264 18.72 -5.78 -8.81
N SER A 265 17.89 -5.03 -9.56
CA SER A 265 16.51 -5.42 -9.92
C SER A 265 16.43 -6.29 -11.17
N GLY A 266 17.58 -6.69 -11.71
CA GLY A 266 17.64 -7.68 -12.77
C GLY A 266 17.70 -7.12 -14.19
N ALA A 267 17.82 -5.81 -14.40
CA ALA A 267 18.11 -5.24 -15.71
C ALA A 267 19.46 -5.78 -16.24
N GLY A 268 19.54 -5.97 -17.54
CA GLY A 268 20.75 -6.50 -18.16
C GLY A 268 21.87 -5.49 -18.32
N MET A 269 21.54 -4.20 -18.47
CA MET A 269 22.49 -3.10 -18.64
C MET A 269 21.93 -1.80 -18.10
N VAL A 270 22.82 -0.95 -17.59
CA VAL A 270 22.53 0.44 -17.20
C VAL A 270 23.52 1.39 -17.85
N LYS A 271 23.02 2.51 -18.38
CA LYS A 271 23.81 3.64 -18.79
C LYS A 271 23.41 4.87 -17.98
N VAL A 272 24.39 5.58 -17.46
CA VAL A 272 24.18 6.76 -16.58
C VAL A 272 24.57 8.03 -17.34
N VAL A 273 23.63 8.94 -17.50
CA VAL A 273 23.89 10.31 -17.96
C VAL A 273 23.94 11.21 -16.73
N THR A 274 25.11 11.74 -16.41
CA THR A 274 25.34 12.49 -15.17
C THR A 274 26.31 13.64 -15.40
N GLU A 275 26.40 14.56 -14.44
CA GLU A 275 27.39 15.65 -14.52
C GLU A 275 28.83 15.13 -14.54
N GLU A 276 29.71 15.74 -15.32
CA GLU A 276 31.12 15.32 -15.55
C GLU A 276 31.90 15.12 -14.24
N ARG A 277 31.62 15.92 -13.21
CA ARG A 277 32.27 15.78 -11.88
C ARG A 277 32.00 14.42 -11.21
N ASN A 278 30.96 13.72 -11.61
CA ASN A 278 30.58 12.41 -11.08
C ASN A 278 31.33 11.26 -11.74
N ARG A 279 32.13 11.48 -12.78
CA ARG A 279 32.84 10.44 -13.55
C ARG A 279 33.64 9.48 -12.65
N THR A 280 34.55 10.02 -11.88
CA THR A 280 35.42 9.20 -11.03
C THR A 280 34.65 8.49 -9.91
N PRO A 281 33.85 9.18 -9.08
CA PRO A 281 33.10 8.49 -8.02
C PRO A 281 32.10 7.47 -8.55
N LEU A 282 31.48 7.70 -9.72
CA LEU A 282 30.55 6.74 -10.32
C LEU A 282 31.26 5.44 -10.68
N PHE A 283 32.37 5.48 -11.45
CA PHE A 283 33.06 4.27 -11.85
C PHE A 283 33.78 3.57 -10.71
N CYS A 284 34.22 4.31 -9.67
CA CYS A 284 34.73 3.67 -8.44
C CYS A 284 33.62 2.92 -7.68
N ALA A 285 32.40 3.43 -7.67
CA ALA A 285 31.29 2.82 -6.94
C ALA A 285 30.53 1.77 -7.74
N LEU A 286 30.47 1.90 -9.08
CA LEU A 286 29.68 1.04 -9.97
C LEU A 286 30.42 0.79 -11.30
N PRO A 287 31.45 -0.05 -11.31
CA PRO A 287 32.24 -0.33 -12.51
C PRO A 287 31.46 -1.03 -13.63
N GLU A 288 30.30 -1.63 -13.34
CA GLU A 288 29.42 -2.28 -14.30
C GLU A 288 28.62 -1.30 -15.15
N ALA A 289 28.52 -0.03 -14.76
CA ALA A 289 27.75 0.98 -15.49
C ALA A 289 28.53 1.52 -16.70
N MET A 290 27.80 1.75 -17.79
CA MET A 290 28.24 2.67 -18.86
C MET A 290 27.85 4.09 -18.47
N ALA A 291 28.56 5.12 -18.95
CA ALA A 291 28.18 6.48 -18.66
C ALA A 291 28.52 7.46 -19.77
N ASP A 292 27.66 8.47 -19.93
CA ASP A 292 27.89 9.69 -20.67
C ASP A 292 27.75 10.92 -19.76
N PHE A 293 28.39 12.00 -20.12
CA PHE A 293 28.56 13.12 -19.19
C PHE A 293 28.15 14.45 -19.83
N TRP A 294 27.46 15.25 -19.04
CA TRP A 294 27.14 16.65 -19.38
C TRP A 294 27.89 17.58 -18.40
N LYS A 295 28.00 18.85 -18.78
CA LYS A 295 28.60 19.88 -17.94
C LYS A 295 27.63 21.05 -17.75
N GLU A 296 27.66 21.62 -16.56
CA GLU A 296 26.87 22.80 -16.26
C GLU A 296 27.32 23.98 -17.13
N ASP A 297 26.35 24.75 -17.61
CA ASP A 297 26.56 25.94 -18.48
C ASP A 297 27.23 25.66 -19.84
N GLU A 298 27.36 24.37 -20.25
CA GLU A 298 27.77 23.99 -21.61
C GLU A 298 26.58 23.47 -22.42
N PRO A 299 26.61 23.54 -23.77
CA PRO A 299 25.58 22.96 -24.63
C PRO A 299 25.45 21.45 -24.39
N LEU A 300 24.21 20.93 -24.45
CA LEU A 300 23.95 19.49 -24.30
C LEU A 300 24.62 18.69 -25.44
N PRO A 301 25.14 17.48 -25.15
CA PRO A 301 25.67 16.58 -26.16
C PRO A 301 24.52 15.87 -26.90
N GLU A 302 23.69 16.61 -27.64
CA GLU A 302 22.41 16.15 -28.21
C GLU A 302 22.54 14.86 -29.04
N GLU A 303 23.59 14.74 -29.89
CA GLU A 303 23.80 13.57 -30.72
C GLU A 303 24.04 12.30 -29.86
N ALA A 304 24.84 12.40 -28.81
CA ALA A 304 25.08 11.30 -27.88
C ALA A 304 23.79 10.96 -27.09
N LEU A 305 23.04 11.96 -26.66
CA LEU A 305 21.77 11.75 -25.96
C LEU A 305 20.72 11.06 -26.84
N LEU A 306 20.63 11.40 -28.13
CA LEU A 306 19.73 10.72 -29.06
C LEU A 306 20.12 9.25 -29.25
N GLN A 307 21.43 8.95 -29.34
CA GLN A 307 21.91 7.56 -29.41
C GLN A 307 21.60 6.80 -28.12
N ASP A 308 21.74 7.42 -26.97
CA ASP A 308 21.43 6.83 -25.68
C ASP A 308 19.93 6.53 -25.50
N LEU A 309 19.08 7.48 -25.88
CA LEU A 309 17.63 7.31 -25.85
C LEU A 309 17.17 6.17 -26.81
N ALA A 310 17.76 6.12 -28.01
CA ALA A 310 17.47 5.04 -28.97
C ALA A 310 17.99 3.67 -28.52
N TRP A 311 19.01 3.63 -27.67
CA TRP A 311 19.54 2.39 -27.11
C TRP A 311 18.68 1.83 -25.98
N ALA A 312 17.95 2.66 -25.24
CA ALA A 312 17.25 2.31 -24.02
C ALA A 312 15.93 1.56 -24.25
N ASP A 313 15.57 0.67 -23.31
CA ASP A 313 14.26 0.03 -23.22
C ASP A 313 13.38 0.71 -22.15
N ALA A 314 13.98 1.51 -21.25
CA ALA A 314 13.31 2.44 -20.34
C ALA A 314 14.27 3.56 -19.93
N VAL A 315 13.71 4.71 -19.57
CA VAL A 315 14.44 5.88 -19.09
C VAL A 315 14.00 6.23 -17.67
N VAL A 316 14.96 6.58 -16.80
CA VAL A 316 14.70 7.15 -15.48
C VAL A 316 15.32 8.54 -15.44
N ALA A 317 14.58 9.56 -15.02
CA ALA A 317 15.10 10.91 -14.91
C ALA A 317 14.70 11.55 -13.59
N GLY A 318 15.65 12.29 -12.98
CA GLY A 318 15.37 13.16 -11.86
C GLY A 318 16.12 12.92 -10.55
N PRO A 319 16.41 11.70 -10.08
CA PRO A 319 17.15 11.50 -8.84
C PRO A 319 18.45 12.31 -8.81
N GLY A 320 18.50 13.31 -7.91
CA GLY A 320 19.67 14.18 -7.76
C GLY A 320 20.08 15.01 -8.99
N LEU A 321 19.19 15.23 -9.94
CA LEU A 321 19.48 15.95 -11.20
C LEU A 321 19.74 17.44 -10.99
N SER A 322 19.25 18.02 -9.90
CA SER A 322 19.14 19.45 -9.62
C SER A 322 18.05 20.16 -10.42
N LYS A 323 17.88 21.46 -10.13
CA LYS A 323 16.96 22.35 -10.85
C LYS A 323 17.69 23.44 -11.62
N SER A 324 18.94 23.18 -12.00
CA SER A 324 19.71 24.10 -12.80
C SER A 324 19.12 24.27 -14.21
N ARG A 325 19.57 25.31 -14.91
CA ARG A 325 19.16 25.55 -16.29
C ARG A 325 19.51 24.36 -17.18
N THR A 326 20.73 23.85 -17.09
CA THR A 326 21.21 22.73 -17.90
C THR A 326 20.44 21.46 -17.58
N ALA A 327 20.14 21.19 -16.28
CA ALA A 327 19.31 20.07 -15.86
C ALA A 327 17.88 20.13 -16.43
N LYS A 328 17.28 21.33 -16.46
CA LYS A 328 15.96 21.55 -17.08
C LYS A 328 16.01 21.32 -18.59
N GLU A 329 17.02 21.86 -19.29
CA GLU A 329 17.21 21.64 -20.72
C GLU A 329 17.40 20.15 -21.05
N LEU A 330 18.19 19.42 -20.25
CA LEU A 330 18.39 17.98 -20.37
C LEU A 330 17.06 17.20 -20.17
N LEU A 331 16.26 17.56 -19.16
CA LEU A 331 14.97 16.94 -18.93
C LEU A 331 14.00 17.18 -20.09
N VAL A 332 13.90 18.42 -20.58
CA VAL A 332 13.05 18.78 -21.73
C VAL A 332 13.47 17.99 -22.97
N PHE A 333 14.76 17.96 -23.28
CA PHE A 333 15.29 17.18 -24.41
C PHE A 333 14.92 15.70 -24.30
N THR A 334 15.13 15.12 -23.11
CA THR A 334 14.80 13.72 -22.84
C THR A 334 13.32 13.43 -23.05
N VAL A 335 12.44 14.24 -22.48
CA VAL A 335 10.98 14.06 -22.59
C VAL A 335 10.51 14.14 -24.04
N GLN A 336 11.08 15.03 -24.84
CA GLN A 336 10.71 15.23 -26.25
C GLN A 336 11.14 14.08 -27.17
N HIS A 337 12.23 13.39 -26.82
CA HIS A 337 12.83 12.37 -27.69
C HIS A 337 12.71 10.94 -27.16
N THR A 338 12.10 10.74 -25.98
CA THR A 338 11.90 9.40 -25.42
C THR A 338 10.64 8.74 -26.01
N GLU A 339 10.78 7.53 -26.51
CA GLU A 339 9.67 6.70 -27.03
C GLU A 339 9.39 5.44 -26.19
N VAL A 340 10.26 5.16 -25.22
CA VAL A 340 10.15 4.03 -24.28
C VAL A 340 9.63 4.51 -22.92
N PRO A 341 9.18 3.64 -22.01
CA PRO A 341 8.68 4.06 -20.70
C PRO A 341 9.63 5.00 -19.96
N LEU A 342 9.10 6.10 -19.45
CA LEU A 342 9.82 7.18 -18.78
C LEU A 342 9.41 7.29 -17.31
N VAL A 343 10.33 7.01 -16.40
CA VAL A 343 10.17 7.18 -14.95
C VAL A 343 10.69 8.55 -14.54
N LEU A 344 9.85 9.33 -13.86
CA LEU A 344 10.14 10.68 -13.41
C LEU A 344 10.04 10.73 -11.87
N ASP A 345 11.13 11.13 -11.21
CA ASP A 345 11.22 11.22 -9.74
C ASP A 345 11.94 12.50 -9.30
N ALA A 346 11.80 12.85 -8.05
CA ALA A 346 12.57 13.89 -7.36
C ALA A 346 12.65 15.22 -8.12
N ASP A 347 13.85 15.64 -8.57
CA ASP A 347 14.04 16.95 -9.22
C ASP A 347 13.31 17.08 -10.55
N ALA A 348 13.11 15.99 -11.30
CA ALA A 348 12.27 16.01 -12.49
C ALA A 348 10.83 16.39 -12.15
N LEU A 349 10.26 15.81 -11.06
CA LEU A 349 8.91 16.16 -10.59
C LEU A 349 8.84 17.61 -10.09
N ASN A 350 9.88 18.09 -9.42
CA ASN A 350 9.95 19.48 -8.99
C ASN A 350 9.96 20.45 -10.17
N LEU A 351 10.73 20.17 -11.22
CA LEU A 351 10.77 20.98 -12.45
C LEU A 351 9.41 20.96 -13.17
N ILE A 352 8.75 19.78 -13.25
CA ILE A 352 7.41 19.64 -13.84
C ILE A 352 6.36 20.38 -13.02
N ALA A 353 6.48 20.41 -11.69
CA ALA A 353 5.56 21.16 -10.83
C ALA A 353 5.69 22.69 -11.04
N GLU A 354 6.88 23.18 -11.36
CA GLU A 354 7.15 24.59 -11.71
C GLU A 354 6.70 24.92 -13.15
N ASP A 355 6.80 23.93 -14.07
CA ASP A 355 6.51 24.12 -15.50
C ASP A 355 5.96 22.81 -16.11
N ALA A 356 4.66 22.66 -16.14
CA ALA A 356 4.01 21.46 -16.67
C ALA A 356 4.21 21.26 -18.19
N GLU A 357 4.56 22.34 -18.93
CA GLU A 357 4.84 22.29 -20.36
C GLU A 357 6.06 21.43 -20.70
N ILE A 358 6.91 21.12 -19.72
CA ILE A 358 8.01 20.15 -19.88
C ILE A 358 7.49 18.82 -20.44
N LEU A 359 6.28 18.39 -20.05
CA LEU A 359 5.68 17.15 -20.54
C LEU A 359 4.92 17.30 -21.87
N SER A 360 4.85 18.51 -22.42
CA SER A 360 4.15 18.76 -23.68
C SER A 360 4.80 17.99 -24.83
N GLY A 361 3.97 17.25 -25.58
CA GLY A 361 4.44 16.42 -26.71
C GLY A 361 5.15 15.12 -26.32
N CYS A 362 5.24 14.79 -25.04
CA CYS A 362 5.79 13.50 -24.60
C CYS A 362 4.94 12.34 -25.14
N ARG A 363 5.56 11.44 -25.91
CA ARG A 363 4.90 10.25 -26.50
C ARG A 363 5.07 9.00 -25.66
N ALA A 364 6.02 9.02 -24.72
CA ALA A 364 6.32 7.87 -23.86
C ALA A 364 5.22 7.61 -22.83
N GLU A 365 5.02 6.36 -22.49
CA GLU A 365 4.30 5.97 -21.26
C GLU A 365 5.08 6.53 -20.04
N LYS A 366 4.42 7.27 -19.16
CA LYS A 366 5.06 7.97 -18.03
C LYS A 366 4.73 7.30 -16.70
N ILE A 367 5.74 7.16 -15.83
CA ILE A 367 5.56 6.76 -14.42
C ILE A 367 6.10 7.88 -13.55
N LEU A 368 5.24 8.51 -12.78
CA LEU A 368 5.61 9.51 -11.77
C LEU A 368 5.72 8.82 -10.41
N THR A 369 6.78 9.10 -9.65
CA THR A 369 6.98 8.48 -8.33
C THR A 369 7.02 9.53 -7.20
N PRO A 370 6.01 10.40 -7.05
CA PRO A 370 6.04 11.49 -6.08
C PRO A 370 5.87 10.98 -4.64
N HIS A 371 6.66 11.51 -3.69
CA HIS A 371 6.26 11.52 -2.29
C HIS A 371 5.15 12.57 -2.08
N VAL A 372 4.46 12.54 -0.92
CA VAL A 372 3.27 13.39 -0.69
C VAL A 372 3.56 14.88 -0.90
N GLY A 373 4.76 15.36 -0.51
CA GLY A 373 5.14 16.77 -0.71
C GLY A 373 5.36 17.15 -2.17
N GLU A 374 5.90 16.25 -3.00
CA GLU A 374 6.02 16.43 -4.46
C GLU A 374 4.64 16.37 -5.11
N LEU A 375 3.81 15.41 -4.70
CA LEU A 375 2.44 15.30 -5.18
C LEU A 375 1.61 16.56 -4.90
N ALA A 376 1.73 17.11 -3.70
CA ALA A 376 1.07 18.35 -3.30
C ALA A 376 1.46 19.52 -4.22
N ARG A 377 2.77 19.64 -4.56
CA ARG A 377 3.24 20.65 -5.53
C ARG A 377 2.69 20.41 -6.93
N LEU A 378 2.76 19.17 -7.42
CA LEU A 378 2.24 18.78 -8.74
C LEU A 378 0.74 19.08 -8.90
N LEU A 379 -0.04 18.86 -7.85
CA LEU A 379 -1.50 19.08 -7.87
C LEU A 379 -1.93 20.47 -7.42
N HIS A 380 -1.01 21.32 -6.94
CA HIS A 380 -1.32 22.60 -6.27
C HIS A 380 -2.30 22.42 -5.10
N MET A 381 -2.08 21.38 -4.31
CA MET A 381 -2.85 21.01 -3.11
C MET A 381 -1.99 21.12 -1.85
N THR A 382 -2.61 21.08 -0.70
CA THR A 382 -1.89 20.93 0.57
C THR A 382 -1.50 19.46 0.80
N ILE A 383 -0.47 19.23 1.60
CA ILE A 383 -0.08 17.88 2.03
C ILE A 383 -1.24 17.18 2.74
N ALA A 384 -1.97 17.91 3.60
CA ALA A 384 -3.10 17.37 4.34
C ALA A 384 -4.25 16.90 3.43
N GLU A 385 -4.55 17.62 2.34
CA GLU A 385 -5.54 17.19 1.35
C GLU A 385 -5.11 15.92 0.62
N CYS A 386 -3.84 15.82 0.22
CA CYS A 386 -3.30 14.62 -0.41
C CYS A 386 -3.27 13.41 0.54
N GLN A 387 -3.07 13.62 1.85
CA GLN A 387 -3.08 12.57 2.84
C GLN A 387 -4.48 12.09 3.20
N ARG A 388 -5.48 12.98 3.17
CA ARG A 388 -6.88 12.61 3.46
C ARG A 388 -7.48 11.68 2.40
N ASP A 389 -7.04 11.82 1.15
CA ASP A 389 -7.52 11.02 0.03
C ASP A 389 -6.34 10.44 -0.77
N PRO A 390 -5.69 9.38 -0.27
CA PRO A 390 -4.51 8.80 -0.92
C PRO A 390 -4.77 8.30 -2.33
N ALA A 391 -5.86 7.57 -2.54
CA ALA A 391 -6.20 7.00 -3.84
C ALA A 391 -6.64 8.10 -4.82
N GLY A 392 -7.54 8.98 -4.44
CA GLY A 392 -8.00 10.06 -5.29
C GLY A 392 -6.90 11.06 -5.64
N SER A 393 -5.94 11.34 -4.73
CA SER A 393 -4.80 12.21 -5.07
C SER A 393 -3.86 11.55 -6.08
N ALA A 394 -3.61 10.24 -5.97
CA ALA A 394 -2.85 9.48 -6.97
C ALA A 394 -3.56 9.48 -8.33
N GLY A 395 -4.89 9.24 -8.35
CA GLY A 395 -5.71 9.27 -9.57
C GLY A 395 -5.70 10.65 -10.23
N ARG A 396 -5.89 11.72 -9.47
CA ARG A 396 -5.82 13.11 -10.01
C ARG A 396 -4.47 13.43 -10.65
N ALA A 397 -3.37 12.93 -10.10
CA ALA A 397 -2.06 13.12 -10.71
C ALA A 397 -1.92 12.28 -11.99
N ALA A 398 -2.42 11.04 -11.98
CA ALA A 398 -2.42 10.18 -13.15
C ALA A 398 -3.18 10.83 -14.32
N GLU A 399 -4.37 11.35 -14.07
CA GLU A 399 -5.19 12.05 -15.07
C GLU A 399 -4.55 13.33 -15.55
N LYS A 400 -4.11 14.20 -14.62
CA LYS A 400 -3.53 15.51 -14.97
C LYS A 400 -2.30 15.39 -15.87
N TYR A 401 -1.46 14.40 -15.63
CA TYR A 401 -0.18 14.23 -16.33
C TYR A 401 -0.21 13.09 -17.37
N GLN A 402 -1.36 12.47 -17.58
CA GLN A 402 -1.54 11.33 -18.48
C GLN A 402 -0.46 10.27 -18.23
N ALA A 403 -0.43 9.74 -17.01
CA ALA A 403 0.66 8.93 -16.49
C ALA A 403 0.18 7.83 -15.54
N CYS A 404 1.08 6.93 -15.20
CA CYS A 404 0.98 6.13 -13.98
C CYS A 404 1.58 6.93 -12.81
N CYS A 405 0.86 7.06 -11.70
CA CYS A 405 1.32 7.74 -10.49
C CYS A 405 1.55 6.74 -9.36
N VAL A 406 2.78 6.67 -8.85
CA VAL A 406 3.17 5.94 -7.65
C VAL A 406 3.30 6.92 -6.50
N ARG A 407 2.22 7.19 -5.79
CA ARG A 407 2.19 8.07 -4.62
C ARG A 407 2.89 7.39 -3.45
N LYS A 408 4.07 7.88 -3.08
CA LYS A 408 4.87 7.35 -1.95
C LYS A 408 4.42 7.96 -0.62
N ASP A 409 4.14 7.11 0.37
CA ASP A 409 3.89 7.47 1.76
C ASP A 409 4.08 6.22 2.64
N SER A 410 3.61 6.26 3.91
CA SER A 410 3.50 5.07 4.80
C SER A 410 2.77 3.89 4.13
N VAL A 411 1.88 4.19 3.20
CA VAL A 411 1.26 3.26 2.26
C VAL A 411 1.34 3.86 0.86
N THR A 412 2.00 3.14 -0.03
CA THR A 412 2.13 3.55 -1.43
C THR A 412 0.89 3.17 -2.22
N VAL A 413 0.36 4.11 -3.00
CA VAL A 413 -0.78 3.89 -3.90
C VAL A 413 -0.33 4.12 -5.33
N THR A 414 -0.63 3.18 -6.21
CA THR A 414 -0.37 3.30 -7.66
C THR A 414 -1.69 3.43 -8.42
N ALA A 415 -1.80 4.45 -9.25
CA ALA A 415 -2.94 4.74 -10.13
C ALA A 415 -2.47 4.93 -11.57
N GLU A 416 -3.33 4.70 -12.56
CA GLU A 416 -3.05 4.91 -13.99
C GLU A 416 -4.18 5.72 -14.62
N GLU A 417 -3.83 6.60 -15.56
CA GLU A 417 -4.78 7.40 -16.33
C GLU A 417 -5.89 6.52 -16.94
N GLY A 418 -7.12 7.07 -16.97
CA GLY A 418 -8.28 6.43 -17.59
C GLY A 418 -8.74 5.16 -16.89
N ARG A 419 -8.25 4.88 -15.67
CA ARG A 419 -8.60 3.70 -14.90
C ARG A 419 -8.95 4.03 -13.47
N GLU A 420 -10.14 3.65 -13.03
CA GLU A 420 -10.49 3.64 -11.60
C GLU A 420 -9.94 2.40 -10.89
N GLN A 421 -8.66 2.09 -11.16
CA GLN A 421 -7.95 0.93 -10.65
C GLN A 421 -6.74 1.37 -9.85
N TYR A 422 -6.67 0.94 -8.59
CA TYR A 422 -5.65 1.35 -7.63
C TYR A 422 -4.94 0.15 -7.02
N TYR A 423 -3.60 0.19 -7.03
CA TYR A 423 -2.82 -0.79 -6.29
C TYR A 423 -2.37 -0.18 -4.96
N ILE A 424 -2.73 -0.82 -3.86
CA ILE A 424 -2.31 -0.45 -2.51
C ILE A 424 -1.16 -1.37 -2.13
N ASN A 425 0.01 -0.81 -1.90
CA ASN A 425 1.17 -1.59 -1.48
C ASN A 425 1.06 -1.96 0.00
N THR A 426 1.16 -3.24 0.29
CA THR A 426 1.08 -3.81 1.64
C THR A 426 2.44 -4.20 2.21
N SER A 427 3.53 -4.02 1.45
CA SER A 427 4.89 -4.29 1.87
C SER A 427 5.61 -3.04 2.34
N GLY A 428 6.68 -3.24 3.10
CA GLY A 428 7.55 -2.19 3.61
C GLY A 428 7.31 -1.85 5.07
N SER A 429 8.30 -1.23 5.66
CA SER A 429 8.32 -0.79 7.05
C SER A 429 8.92 0.61 7.19
N SER A 430 9.06 1.10 8.42
CA SER A 430 9.74 2.36 8.72
C SER A 430 11.22 2.37 8.32
N ALA A 431 11.82 1.23 8.04
CA ALA A 431 13.18 1.10 7.52
C ALA A 431 13.38 1.82 6.18
N LEU A 432 12.30 1.97 5.39
CA LEU A 432 12.33 2.71 4.13
C LEU A 432 12.42 4.24 4.29
N ALA A 433 12.22 4.77 5.50
CA ALA A 433 12.33 6.20 5.80
C ALA A 433 13.80 6.65 5.95
N THR A 434 14.61 6.39 4.95
CA THR A 434 16.05 6.72 4.90
C THR A 434 16.39 7.47 3.61
N ALA A 435 17.44 8.31 3.66
CA ALA A 435 17.89 9.05 2.49
C ALA A 435 18.32 8.12 1.36
N GLY A 436 17.94 8.42 0.13
CA GLY A 436 18.24 7.62 -1.05
C GLY A 436 17.27 6.45 -1.32
N SER A 437 16.32 6.16 -0.42
CA SER A 437 15.30 5.13 -0.62
C SER A 437 14.44 5.40 -1.86
N GLY A 438 14.12 6.68 -2.14
CA GLY A 438 13.42 7.10 -3.36
C GLY A 438 14.22 6.80 -4.63
N ASP A 439 15.54 7.10 -4.60
CA ASP A 439 16.44 6.83 -5.73
C ASP A 439 16.48 5.33 -6.06
N VAL A 440 16.45 4.49 -5.00
CA VAL A 440 16.36 3.03 -5.15
C VAL A 440 15.04 2.62 -5.81
N LEU A 441 13.90 3.15 -5.36
CA LEU A 441 12.61 2.85 -5.96
C LEU A 441 12.54 3.30 -7.44
N ALA A 442 13.08 4.47 -7.77
CA ALA A 442 13.15 4.95 -9.14
C ALA A 442 13.95 3.97 -10.03
N GLY A 443 15.09 3.47 -9.53
CA GLY A 443 15.90 2.47 -10.22
C GLY A 443 15.17 1.13 -10.42
N ILE A 444 14.49 0.60 -9.38
CA ILE A 444 13.68 -0.61 -9.47
C ILE A 444 12.58 -0.43 -10.50
N THR A 445 11.88 0.72 -10.46
CA THR A 445 10.78 1.04 -11.39
C THR A 445 11.28 1.08 -12.83
N GLY A 446 12.45 1.70 -13.09
CA GLY A 446 13.08 1.72 -14.40
C GLY A 446 13.45 0.33 -14.91
N ALA A 447 14.02 -0.53 -14.06
CA ALA A 447 14.35 -1.91 -14.41
C ALA A 447 13.10 -2.73 -14.77
N PHE A 448 12.01 -2.57 -14.00
CA PHE A 448 10.77 -3.29 -14.25
C PHE A 448 10.05 -2.76 -15.50
N ALA A 449 10.10 -1.46 -15.75
CA ALA A 449 9.58 -0.86 -16.97
C ALA A 449 10.33 -1.37 -18.21
N ALA A 450 11.66 -1.45 -18.17
CA ALA A 450 12.47 -2.01 -19.24
C ALA A 450 12.18 -3.48 -19.49
N LYS A 451 12.04 -4.28 -18.40
CA LYS A 451 11.65 -5.69 -18.53
C LYS A 451 10.29 -5.85 -19.21
N ARG A 452 9.27 -5.08 -18.77
CA ARG A 452 7.95 -5.06 -19.40
C ARG A 452 8.05 -4.69 -20.88
N GLN A 453 8.90 -3.73 -21.25
CA GLN A 453 9.10 -3.31 -22.63
C GLN A 453 9.69 -4.41 -23.50
N CYS A 454 10.62 -5.20 -22.96
CA CYS A 454 11.25 -6.32 -23.66
C CYS A 454 10.34 -7.55 -23.78
N GLU A 455 9.23 -7.65 -23.06
CA GLU A 455 8.31 -8.77 -23.18
C GLU A 455 7.61 -8.79 -24.54
N LYS A 456 7.78 -9.91 -25.26
CA LYS A 456 7.22 -10.11 -26.61
C LYS A 456 5.76 -10.57 -26.59
N ASN A 457 5.15 -10.76 -25.42
CA ASN A 457 3.78 -11.24 -25.29
C ASN A 457 2.76 -10.17 -25.70
N GLU A 458 1.74 -10.55 -26.45
CA GLU A 458 0.62 -9.68 -26.85
C GLU A 458 -0.18 -9.13 -25.64
N LYS A 459 -0.06 -9.74 -24.46
CA LYS A 459 -0.67 -9.29 -23.21
C LYS A 459 0.41 -8.80 -22.22
N LYS A 460 1.05 -7.68 -22.52
CA LYS A 460 1.87 -6.99 -21.51
C LYS A 460 1.01 -6.62 -20.31
N ILE A 461 1.54 -6.80 -19.11
CA ILE A 461 0.87 -6.28 -17.89
C ILE A 461 0.76 -4.76 -17.97
N SER A 462 -0.24 -4.17 -17.27
CA SER A 462 -0.43 -2.71 -17.26
C SER A 462 0.79 -2.00 -16.67
N LEU A 463 0.94 -0.71 -17.02
CA LEU A 463 2.01 0.10 -16.47
C LEU A 463 1.86 0.26 -14.96
N ALA A 464 0.62 0.44 -14.48
CA ALA A 464 0.30 0.49 -13.05
C ALA A 464 0.68 -0.80 -12.31
N LYS A 465 0.38 -1.96 -12.87
CA LYS A 465 0.79 -3.24 -12.26
C LYS A 465 2.31 -3.39 -12.20
N THR A 466 3.02 -2.95 -13.24
CA THR A 466 4.49 -2.95 -13.27
C THR A 466 5.06 -2.06 -12.17
N ALA A 467 4.55 -0.85 -12.03
CA ALA A 467 4.97 0.10 -11.01
C ALA A 467 4.59 -0.36 -9.58
N ALA A 468 3.42 -1.00 -9.42
CA ALA A 468 3.01 -1.61 -8.15
C ALA A 468 3.93 -2.77 -7.75
N LEU A 469 4.36 -3.61 -8.69
CA LEU A 469 5.36 -4.65 -8.44
C LEU A 469 6.70 -4.06 -8.01
N ALA A 470 7.13 -2.94 -8.61
CA ALA A 470 8.35 -2.24 -8.21
C ALA A 470 8.24 -1.69 -6.77
N ALA A 471 7.11 -1.08 -6.42
CA ALA A 471 6.85 -0.61 -5.06
C ALA A 471 6.81 -1.77 -4.06
N TYR A 472 6.23 -2.90 -4.44
CA TYR A 472 6.20 -4.10 -3.60
C TYR A 472 7.60 -4.69 -3.39
N ALA A 473 8.40 -4.83 -4.45
CA ALA A 473 9.78 -5.30 -4.37
C ALA A 473 10.63 -4.39 -3.49
N HIS A 474 10.49 -3.06 -3.62
CA HIS A 474 11.15 -2.08 -2.77
C HIS A 474 10.77 -2.25 -1.30
N GLY A 475 9.47 -2.44 -1.01
CA GLY A 475 8.97 -2.71 0.33
C GLY A 475 9.59 -3.98 0.93
N LYS A 476 9.54 -5.08 0.19
CA LYS A 476 10.12 -6.36 0.61
C LYS A 476 11.63 -6.30 0.82
N ALA A 477 12.34 -5.56 -0.02
CA ALA A 477 13.77 -5.33 0.15
C ALA A 477 14.09 -4.56 1.45
N GLY A 478 13.24 -3.58 1.81
CA GLY A 478 13.33 -2.86 3.09
C GLY A 478 13.10 -3.77 4.30
N GLU A 479 12.07 -4.61 4.25
CA GLU A 479 11.78 -5.62 5.28
C GLU A 479 12.96 -6.60 5.44
N ALA A 480 13.50 -7.13 4.34
CA ALA A 480 14.66 -8.03 4.37
C ALA A 480 15.95 -7.37 4.89
N ALA A 481 16.09 -6.06 4.71
CA ALA A 481 17.20 -5.30 5.31
C ALA A 481 16.98 -5.11 6.82
N GLU A 482 15.74 -4.83 7.26
CA GLU A 482 15.38 -4.68 8.66
C GLU A 482 15.57 -5.98 9.46
N GLU A 483 15.24 -7.14 8.89
CA GLU A 483 15.48 -8.45 9.51
C GLU A 483 16.96 -8.72 9.86
N LYS A 484 17.89 -8.12 9.11
CA LYS A 484 19.35 -8.27 9.33
C LYS A 484 19.92 -7.26 10.33
N SER A 485 19.18 -6.21 10.62
CA SER A 485 19.58 -5.13 11.52
C SER A 485 18.33 -4.64 12.30
N SER A 486 18.18 -3.36 12.57
CA SER A 486 16.90 -2.79 12.98
C SER A 486 16.52 -1.67 12.03
N ALA A 487 15.22 -1.32 11.97
CA ALA A 487 14.73 -0.26 11.11
C ALA A 487 15.53 1.05 11.18
N SER A 488 16.06 1.37 12.36
CA SER A 488 16.85 2.58 12.61
C SER A 488 18.22 2.61 11.94
N TYR A 489 18.72 1.47 11.46
CA TYR A 489 20.08 1.35 10.89
C TYR A 489 20.08 0.98 9.41
N VAL A 490 18.90 0.85 8.79
CA VAL A 490 18.81 0.53 7.37
C VAL A 490 19.16 1.76 6.53
N THR A 491 20.09 1.58 5.61
CA THR A 491 20.48 2.56 4.59
C THR A 491 19.95 2.16 3.22
N ALA A 492 19.93 3.09 2.27
CA ALA A 492 19.55 2.80 0.88
C ALA A 492 20.39 1.67 0.25
N SER A 493 21.66 1.58 0.59
CA SER A 493 22.55 0.49 0.14
C SER A 493 22.15 -0.87 0.69
N GLU A 494 21.59 -0.92 1.91
CA GLU A 494 21.08 -2.17 2.51
C GLU A 494 19.74 -2.57 1.90
N ILE A 495 18.89 -1.61 1.56
CA ILE A 495 17.66 -1.88 0.78
C ILE A 495 18.03 -2.53 -0.56
N ILE A 496 19.05 -2.00 -1.28
CA ILE A 496 19.52 -2.62 -2.53
C ILE A 496 20.02 -4.05 -2.31
N ARG A 497 20.73 -4.32 -1.21
CA ARG A 497 21.15 -5.70 -0.87
C ARG A 497 19.95 -6.59 -0.53
N GLY A 498 18.91 -6.03 0.08
CA GLY A 498 17.67 -6.72 0.38
C GLY A 498 16.97 -7.27 -0.85
N LEU A 499 17.11 -6.62 -2.03
CA LEU A 499 16.59 -7.12 -3.31
C LEU A 499 17.09 -8.53 -3.68
N GLN A 500 18.22 -8.96 -3.16
CA GLN A 500 18.75 -10.30 -3.41
C GLN A 500 18.07 -11.39 -2.57
N SER A 501 17.24 -11.00 -1.62
CA SER A 501 16.57 -11.91 -0.68
C SER A 501 15.07 -12.07 -0.93
N ILE A 502 14.53 -11.41 -1.97
CA ILE A 502 13.09 -11.40 -2.28
C ILE A 502 12.77 -12.24 -3.51
#